data_ca8ef45dcc8c964297921c28dc1005b5
#
_entry.id   ca8ef45dcc8c964297921c28dc1005b5
#
_cell.length_a   1.000
_cell.length_b   1.000
_cell.length_c   1.000
_cell.angle_alpha   90.00
_cell.angle_beta   90.00
_cell.angle_gamma   90.00
#
_symmetry.space_group_name_H-M   'P 1'
#
loop_
_entity.id
_entity.type
_entity.pdbx_description
1 polymer ?
#
loop_
_entity_poly.entity_id
_entity_poly.type
_entity_poly.pdbx_seq_one_letter_code
_entity_poly.pdbx_strand_id
1 'polypeptide(L)'
;MPLRILVVDDFEKFRKYLCSFLDQDARFNVVGQASDGLEAVQKAAELKPDLVLLDVGLPGLNGVQVAKQLRKIAPLAKILFISQEFSFDVVEAALRSGALGYIHKLHVSRELLPGIEAVNRGRYFVSGILKEKFCETKGGSPFHHEIHLYSHDALLMEGFADFAAAELGAGKATIVAATELHRAGILERLKARSVDVDDAVEKGTLIPLDAAETLSRFMRDDMPDPDRFFEFMDALIAAALRMAPRVAVCGEIAPQLLAAGKPIQALRLEELSDIAVYGFRLNTLCGYALNNFEADNEILRSICAEHSAVHTQ
;
A
#
# COMPACT_ATOMS: atom_id res chain seq x y z
N MET A 1 6.92 26.40 -11.93
CA MET A 1 5.96 27.19 -11.13
C MET A 1 5.88 26.55 -9.76
N PRO A 2 5.66 27.31 -8.66
CA PRO A 2 5.49 26.72 -7.33
C PRO A 2 4.22 25.86 -7.28
N LEU A 3 4.26 24.79 -6.51
CA LEU A 3 3.14 23.87 -6.28
C LEU A 3 2.04 24.61 -5.52
N ARG A 4 0.84 24.67 -6.09
CA ARG A 4 -0.32 25.38 -5.53
C ARG A 4 -1.04 24.49 -4.50
N ILE A 5 -1.04 24.90 -3.25
CA ILE A 5 -1.55 24.09 -2.13
C ILE A 5 -2.77 24.75 -1.49
N LEU A 6 -3.84 23.95 -1.31
CA LEU A 6 -4.98 24.30 -0.46
C LEU A 6 -4.80 23.58 0.90
N VAL A 7 -4.84 24.32 2.00
CA VAL A 7 -4.72 23.77 3.36
C VAL A 7 -6.09 23.71 4.02
N VAL A 8 -6.52 22.52 4.45
CA VAL A 8 -7.85 22.27 5.01
C VAL A 8 -7.72 21.60 6.37
N ASP A 9 -8.09 22.30 7.42
CA ASP A 9 -8.03 21.81 8.81
C ASP A 9 -8.96 22.71 9.67
N ASP A 10 -9.76 22.15 10.56
CA ASP A 10 -10.68 22.92 11.40
C ASP A 10 -9.94 23.67 12.52
N PHE A 11 -8.79 23.11 12.96
CA PHE A 11 -8.00 23.71 14.03
C PHE A 11 -7.10 24.84 13.50
N GLU A 12 -7.51 26.08 13.70
CA GLU A 12 -6.86 27.29 13.18
C GLU A 12 -5.35 27.36 13.47
N LYS A 13 -4.92 26.97 14.68
CA LYS A 13 -3.50 27.06 15.04
C LYS A 13 -2.65 26.09 14.23
N PHE A 14 -3.15 24.89 13.98
CA PHE A 14 -2.45 23.91 13.16
C PHE A 14 -2.46 24.30 11.68
N ARG A 15 -3.57 24.80 11.19
CA ARG A 15 -3.68 25.34 9.82
C ARG A 15 -2.67 26.48 9.60
N LYS A 16 -2.53 27.42 10.54
CA LYS A 16 -1.53 28.48 10.49
C LYS A 16 -0.09 27.95 10.54
N TYR A 17 0.14 26.92 11.35
CA TYR A 17 1.44 26.25 11.41
C TYR A 17 1.82 25.66 10.05
N LEU A 18 0.92 24.92 9.40
CA LEU A 18 1.15 24.35 8.08
C LEU A 18 1.46 25.44 7.04
N CYS A 19 0.69 26.51 7.02
CA CYS A 19 0.92 27.63 6.11
C CYS A 19 2.31 28.25 6.33
N SER A 20 2.64 28.56 7.59
CA SER A 20 3.95 29.16 7.93
C SER A 20 5.13 28.22 7.60
N PHE A 21 4.92 26.91 7.73
CA PHE A 21 5.93 25.90 7.35
C PHE A 21 6.16 25.87 5.84
N LEU A 22 5.09 25.90 5.07
CA LEU A 22 5.14 25.87 3.59
C LEU A 22 5.68 27.18 3.00
N ASP A 23 5.36 28.32 3.60
CA ASP A 23 5.80 29.66 3.14
C ASP A 23 7.33 29.84 3.25
N GLN A 24 8.04 28.99 4.02
CA GLN A 24 9.49 29.01 4.12
C GLN A 24 10.19 28.43 2.88
N ASP A 25 9.47 27.76 1.99
CA ASP A 25 10.02 27.09 0.83
C ASP A 25 9.37 27.60 -0.46
N ALA A 26 10.13 28.31 -1.29
CA ALA A 26 9.67 28.91 -2.55
C ALA A 26 9.10 27.90 -3.58
N ARG A 27 9.27 26.58 -3.34
CA ARG A 27 8.66 25.52 -4.16
C ARG A 27 7.15 25.44 -3.97
N PHE A 28 6.61 25.98 -2.87
CA PHE A 28 5.21 25.90 -2.50
C PHE A 28 4.53 27.27 -2.53
N ASN A 29 3.25 27.26 -2.81
CA ASN A 29 2.38 28.44 -2.78
C ASN A 29 1.03 28.05 -2.16
N VAL A 30 0.77 28.48 -0.94
CA VAL A 30 -0.55 28.30 -0.29
C VAL A 30 -1.56 29.22 -0.96
N VAL A 31 -2.38 28.66 -1.83
CA VAL A 31 -3.38 29.43 -2.61
C VAL A 31 -4.70 29.66 -1.87
N GLY A 32 -4.91 28.94 -0.77
CA GLY A 32 -6.09 29.10 0.07
C GLY A 32 -6.05 28.25 1.33
N GLN A 33 -6.97 28.55 2.24
CA GLN A 33 -7.19 27.81 3.47
C GLN A 33 -8.70 27.58 3.63
N ALA A 34 -9.10 26.44 4.24
CA ALA A 34 -10.48 26.15 4.61
C ALA A 34 -10.53 25.55 6.02
N SER A 35 -11.61 25.81 6.73
CA SER A 35 -11.85 25.36 8.10
C SER A 35 -12.93 24.27 8.21
N ASP A 36 -13.64 24.00 7.13
CA ASP A 36 -14.64 22.95 7.06
C ASP A 36 -14.71 22.32 5.66
N GLY A 37 -15.45 21.22 5.55
CA GLY A 37 -15.48 20.43 4.33
C GLY A 37 -16.20 21.10 3.16
N LEU A 38 -17.23 21.92 3.41
CA LEU A 38 -17.97 22.62 2.35
C LEU A 38 -17.14 23.76 1.77
N GLU A 39 -16.50 24.53 2.64
CA GLU A 39 -15.54 25.57 2.25
C GLU A 39 -14.39 24.98 1.43
N ALA A 40 -13.88 23.79 1.84
CA ALA A 40 -12.82 23.10 1.12
C ALA A 40 -13.23 22.75 -0.31
N VAL A 41 -14.41 22.18 -0.50
CA VAL A 41 -14.96 21.84 -1.82
C VAL A 41 -15.13 23.08 -2.70
N GLN A 42 -15.71 24.15 -2.15
CA GLN A 42 -15.89 25.40 -2.89
C GLN A 42 -14.55 26.00 -3.32
N LYS A 43 -13.60 26.15 -2.38
CA LYS A 43 -12.27 26.72 -2.67
C LYS A 43 -11.46 25.87 -3.64
N ALA A 44 -11.57 24.56 -3.57
CA ALA A 44 -10.90 23.69 -4.54
C ALA A 44 -11.43 23.90 -5.97
N ALA A 45 -12.74 24.07 -6.13
CA ALA A 45 -13.34 24.36 -7.44
C ALA A 45 -12.88 25.73 -8.02
N GLU A 46 -12.81 26.74 -7.16
CA GLU A 46 -12.44 28.11 -7.53
C GLU A 46 -10.93 28.24 -7.80
N LEU A 47 -10.10 27.72 -6.86
CA LEU A 47 -8.66 27.94 -6.85
C LEU A 47 -7.90 26.94 -7.69
N LYS A 48 -8.48 25.76 -7.98
CA LYS A 48 -7.85 24.66 -8.72
C LYS A 48 -6.43 24.37 -8.23
N PRO A 49 -6.27 23.95 -6.96
CA PRO A 49 -4.97 23.64 -6.40
C PRO A 49 -4.36 22.39 -7.08
N ASP A 50 -3.03 22.28 -7.05
CA ASP A 50 -2.30 21.08 -7.47
C ASP A 50 -2.33 20.00 -6.37
N LEU A 51 -2.35 20.45 -5.10
CA LEU A 51 -2.36 19.61 -3.91
C LEU A 51 -3.32 20.14 -2.85
N VAL A 52 -4.06 19.25 -2.21
CA VAL A 52 -4.88 19.55 -1.04
C VAL A 52 -4.31 18.81 0.16
N LEU A 53 -3.88 19.56 1.18
CA LEU A 53 -3.58 19.04 2.51
C LEU A 53 -4.89 19.02 3.29
N LEU A 54 -5.36 17.84 3.70
CA LEU A 54 -6.74 17.63 4.12
C LEU A 54 -6.83 16.92 5.47
N ASP A 55 -7.45 17.51 6.46
CA ASP A 55 -7.79 16.79 7.68
C ASP A 55 -8.98 15.85 7.45
N VAL A 56 -8.97 14.72 8.17
CA VAL A 56 -10.10 13.78 8.22
C VAL A 56 -11.22 14.33 9.08
N GLY A 57 -10.90 14.91 10.24
CA GLY A 57 -11.81 15.30 11.30
C GLY A 57 -12.52 16.63 11.09
N LEU A 58 -12.98 16.94 9.87
CA LEU A 58 -13.65 18.21 9.57
C LEU A 58 -15.11 18.21 10.03
N PRO A 59 -15.62 19.36 10.50
CA PRO A 59 -17.03 19.52 10.83
C PRO A 59 -17.92 19.49 9.58
N GLY A 60 -19.13 18.97 9.73
CA GLY A 60 -20.15 18.88 8.69
C GLY A 60 -19.83 17.80 7.66
N LEU A 61 -18.97 18.10 6.69
CA LEU A 61 -18.50 17.16 5.68
C LEU A 61 -17.08 16.70 6.04
N ASN A 62 -16.92 15.43 6.46
CA ASN A 62 -15.60 14.93 6.85
C ASN A 62 -14.62 14.84 5.66
N GLY A 63 -13.31 14.76 5.95
CA GLY A 63 -12.28 14.82 4.93
C GLY A 63 -12.37 13.72 3.87
N VAL A 64 -12.82 12.49 4.23
CA VAL A 64 -13.01 11.40 3.26
C VAL A 64 -14.14 11.73 2.29
N GLN A 65 -15.23 12.35 2.76
CA GLN A 65 -16.32 12.80 1.92
C GLN A 65 -15.88 13.97 1.02
N VAL A 66 -15.07 14.90 1.56
CA VAL A 66 -14.45 15.98 0.78
C VAL A 66 -13.61 15.40 -0.35
N ALA A 67 -12.71 14.45 -0.06
CA ALA A 67 -11.85 13.82 -1.06
C ALA A 67 -12.66 13.18 -2.20
N LYS A 68 -13.75 12.45 -1.88
CA LYS A 68 -14.66 11.89 -2.89
C LYS A 68 -15.32 12.94 -3.77
N GLN A 69 -15.63 14.13 -3.23
CA GLN A 69 -16.16 15.23 -4.03
C GLN A 69 -15.07 15.89 -4.89
N LEU A 70 -13.86 16.08 -4.35
CA LEU A 70 -12.72 16.63 -5.08
C LEU A 70 -12.37 15.80 -6.32
N ARG A 71 -12.46 14.47 -6.27
CA ARG A 71 -12.28 13.63 -7.46
C ARG A 71 -13.20 13.98 -8.63
N LYS A 72 -14.38 14.54 -8.33
CA LYS A 72 -15.37 14.93 -9.37
C LYS A 72 -15.15 16.34 -9.89
N ILE A 73 -14.82 17.29 -8.99
CA ILE A 73 -14.76 18.71 -9.32
C ILE A 73 -13.35 19.22 -9.63
N ALA A 74 -12.34 18.59 -9.07
CA ALA A 74 -10.92 18.93 -9.25
C ALA A 74 -10.08 17.64 -9.43
N PRO A 75 -10.32 16.84 -10.48
CA PRO A 75 -9.73 15.50 -10.64
C PRO A 75 -8.20 15.50 -10.78
N LEU A 76 -7.59 16.63 -11.09
CA LEU A 76 -6.13 16.78 -11.18
C LEU A 76 -5.49 17.13 -9.84
N ALA A 77 -6.27 17.62 -8.85
CA ALA A 77 -5.76 17.93 -7.52
C ALA A 77 -5.41 16.64 -6.79
N LYS A 78 -4.18 16.54 -6.33
CA LYS A 78 -3.71 15.44 -5.48
C LYS A 78 -4.14 15.70 -4.05
N ILE A 79 -4.35 14.65 -3.28
CA ILE A 79 -4.80 14.75 -1.89
C ILE A 79 -3.80 14.05 -0.98
N LEU A 80 -3.36 14.76 0.05
CA LEU A 80 -2.53 14.26 1.14
C LEU A 80 -3.28 14.52 2.45
N PHE A 81 -3.72 13.46 3.10
CA PHE A 81 -4.34 13.59 4.42
C PHE A 81 -3.32 13.90 5.49
N ILE A 82 -3.72 14.75 6.45
CA ILE A 82 -2.96 15.06 7.66
C ILE A 82 -3.93 15.00 8.84
N SER A 83 -3.87 13.95 9.66
CA SER A 83 -4.86 13.71 10.71
C SER A 83 -4.26 13.23 12.03
N GLN A 84 -5.01 13.36 13.12
CA GLN A 84 -4.70 12.72 14.40
C GLN A 84 -5.20 11.27 14.46
N GLU A 85 -6.13 10.90 13.60
CA GLU A 85 -6.63 9.53 13.48
C GLU A 85 -5.54 8.64 12.86
N PHE A 86 -5.45 7.41 13.35
CA PHE A 86 -4.41 6.47 12.91
C PHE A 86 -4.89 5.00 12.88
N SER A 87 -6.21 4.76 12.89
CA SER A 87 -6.73 3.41 12.69
C SER A 87 -6.59 3.01 11.21
N PHE A 88 -6.37 1.73 10.98
CA PHE A 88 -6.27 1.19 9.62
C PHE A 88 -7.50 1.54 8.78
N ASP A 89 -8.71 1.37 9.35
CA ASP A 89 -9.97 1.64 8.66
C ASP A 89 -10.06 3.09 8.13
N VAL A 90 -9.54 4.05 8.90
CA VAL A 90 -9.51 5.46 8.51
C VAL A 90 -8.50 5.71 7.41
N VAL A 91 -7.28 5.14 7.54
CA VAL A 91 -6.23 5.26 6.52
C VAL A 91 -6.68 4.62 5.21
N GLU A 92 -7.24 3.41 5.28
CA GLU A 92 -7.80 2.72 4.13
C GLU A 92 -8.91 3.55 3.46
N ALA A 93 -9.89 4.03 4.24
CA ALA A 93 -10.97 4.87 3.72
C ALA A 93 -10.46 6.15 3.05
N ALA A 94 -9.40 6.75 3.60
CA ALA A 94 -8.74 7.92 3.02
C ALA A 94 -8.10 7.59 1.65
N LEU A 95 -7.35 6.50 1.56
CA LEU A 95 -6.71 6.07 0.30
C LEU A 95 -7.75 5.64 -0.74
N ARG A 96 -8.78 4.89 -0.36
CA ARG A 96 -9.92 4.52 -1.22
C ARG A 96 -10.71 5.73 -1.71
N SER A 97 -10.66 6.86 -1.00
CA SER A 97 -11.27 8.12 -1.50
C SER A 97 -10.49 8.76 -2.65
N GLY A 98 -9.33 8.21 -3.01
CA GLY A 98 -8.44 8.67 -4.08
C GLY A 98 -7.30 9.57 -3.60
N ALA A 99 -7.06 9.65 -2.29
CA ALA A 99 -5.86 10.29 -1.77
C ALA A 99 -4.60 9.49 -2.10
N LEU A 100 -3.49 10.18 -2.24
CA LEU A 100 -2.17 9.60 -2.49
C LEU A 100 -1.31 9.53 -1.24
N GLY A 101 -1.78 10.07 -0.10
CA GLY A 101 -0.99 9.95 1.10
C GLY A 101 -1.75 10.23 2.38
N TYR A 102 -1.14 9.80 3.49
CA TYR A 102 -1.64 9.96 4.84
C TYR A 102 -0.50 10.21 5.82
N ILE A 103 -0.52 11.35 6.49
CA ILE A 103 0.47 11.73 7.51
C ILE A 103 -0.23 11.88 8.86
N HIS A 104 0.35 11.30 9.90
CA HIS A 104 -0.10 11.54 11.26
C HIS A 104 0.36 12.91 11.77
N LYS A 105 -0.53 13.73 12.36
CA LYS A 105 -0.24 15.11 12.78
C LYS A 105 0.99 15.24 13.68
N LEU A 106 1.30 14.26 14.52
CA LEU A 106 2.52 14.27 15.37
C LEU A 106 3.83 14.22 14.57
N HIS A 107 3.82 13.75 13.34
CA HIS A 107 5.02 13.56 12.51
C HIS A 107 5.14 14.58 11.37
N VAL A 108 4.21 15.52 11.28
CA VAL A 108 4.16 16.53 10.21
C VAL A 108 5.51 17.26 10.03
N SER A 109 6.20 17.65 11.11
CA SER A 109 7.47 18.37 11.01
C SER A 109 8.58 17.59 10.28
N ARG A 110 8.50 16.26 10.27
CA ARG A 110 9.50 15.37 9.65
C ARG A 110 9.02 14.83 8.30
N GLU A 111 7.72 14.58 8.17
CA GLU A 111 7.13 13.81 7.08
C GLU A 111 6.38 14.67 6.05
N LEU A 112 6.09 15.94 6.34
CA LEU A 112 5.33 16.79 5.42
C LEU A 112 6.04 17.00 4.08
N LEU A 113 7.31 17.35 4.08
CA LEU A 113 8.06 17.58 2.84
C LEU A 113 8.23 16.29 2.02
N PRO A 114 8.72 15.17 2.60
CA PRO A 114 8.78 13.89 1.89
C PRO A 114 7.41 13.45 1.36
N GLY A 115 6.35 13.62 2.14
CA GLY A 115 4.98 13.27 1.75
C GLY A 115 4.48 14.11 0.58
N ILE A 116 4.68 15.43 0.61
CA ILE A 116 4.34 16.32 -0.51
C ILE A 116 5.12 15.93 -1.78
N GLU A 117 6.41 15.65 -1.66
CA GLU A 117 7.24 15.26 -2.80
C GLU A 117 6.78 13.93 -3.41
N ALA A 118 6.50 12.91 -2.58
CA ALA A 118 5.99 11.63 -3.04
C ALA A 118 4.65 11.79 -3.76
N VAL A 119 3.68 12.42 -3.11
CA VAL A 119 2.34 12.67 -3.65
C VAL A 119 2.40 13.52 -4.93
N ASN A 120 3.27 14.53 -4.98
CA ASN A 120 3.43 15.36 -6.17
C ASN A 120 4.00 14.57 -7.38
N ARG A 121 4.79 13.52 -7.12
CA ARG A 121 5.25 12.57 -8.15
C ARG A 121 4.22 11.48 -8.47
N GLY A 122 3.06 11.51 -7.83
CA GLY A 122 2.00 10.50 -7.99
C GLY A 122 2.26 9.20 -7.22
N ARG A 123 3.18 9.19 -6.26
CA ARG A 123 3.48 8.05 -5.38
C ARG A 123 2.61 8.09 -4.13
N TYR A 124 2.35 6.92 -3.55
CA TYR A 124 1.73 6.84 -2.23
C TYR A 124 2.73 7.21 -1.13
N PHE A 125 2.20 7.79 -0.05
CA PHE A 125 2.97 8.09 1.16
C PHE A 125 2.11 7.83 2.39
N VAL A 126 2.57 6.94 3.27
CA VAL A 126 1.93 6.70 4.57
C VAL A 126 2.96 6.89 5.68
N SER A 127 2.58 7.64 6.71
CA SER A 127 3.42 7.97 7.86
C SER A 127 4.02 6.73 8.51
N GLY A 128 5.33 6.75 8.80
CA GLY A 128 6.04 5.62 9.39
C GLY A 128 5.48 5.16 10.73
N ILE A 129 4.98 6.09 11.56
CA ILE A 129 4.34 5.75 12.85
C ILE A 129 3.06 4.92 12.67
N LEU A 130 2.35 5.07 11.55
CA LEU A 130 1.17 4.26 11.26
C LEU A 130 1.58 2.82 11.01
N LYS A 131 2.66 2.61 10.27
CA LYS A 131 3.27 1.30 10.06
C LYS A 131 3.70 0.66 11.39
N GLU A 132 4.42 1.41 12.25
CA GLU A 132 4.85 0.96 13.58
C GLU A 132 3.67 0.60 14.49
N LYS A 133 2.66 1.46 14.58
CA LYS A 133 1.48 1.23 15.45
C LYS A 133 0.60 0.07 14.98
N PHE A 134 0.49 -0.15 13.69
CA PHE A 134 -0.19 -1.35 13.19
C PHE A 134 0.56 -2.62 13.61
N CYS A 135 1.89 -2.56 13.82
CA CYS A 135 2.70 -3.64 14.39
C CYS A 135 2.48 -3.84 15.89
N GLU A 136 2.35 -2.77 16.70
CA GLU A 136 2.38 -2.85 18.17
C GLU A 136 1.07 -3.32 18.83
N THR A 137 -0.07 -3.21 18.16
CA THR A 137 -1.39 -3.27 18.80
C THR A 137 -1.88 -4.61 19.33
N LYS A 138 -1.11 -5.72 19.31
CA LYS A 138 -1.38 -6.94 20.15
C LYS A 138 -0.18 -7.89 20.16
N GLY A 139 0.40 -8.11 21.34
CA GLY A 139 1.51 -8.98 21.67
C GLY A 139 1.62 -10.27 20.85
N GLY A 140 2.46 -10.25 19.88
CA GLY A 140 2.82 -11.36 19.01
C GLY A 140 3.87 -10.89 18.01
N SER A 141 4.66 -11.80 17.46
CA SER A 141 5.73 -11.58 16.48
C SER A 141 5.39 -10.47 15.48
N PRO A 142 6.30 -9.55 15.19
CA PRO A 142 6.04 -8.50 14.24
C PRO A 142 5.61 -9.09 12.89
N PHE A 143 4.64 -8.47 12.23
CA PHE A 143 4.27 -8.84 10.88
C PHE A 143 5.39 -8.40 9.95
N HIS A 144 5.74 -9.25 8.99
CA HIS A 144 6.87 -9.02 8.12
C HIS A 144 6.39 -8.85 6.67
N HIS A 145 6.86 -7.78 6.05
CA HIS A 145 6.85 -7.63 4.61
C HIS A 145 8.28 -7.80 4.13
N GLU A 146 8.63 -9.01 3.73
CA GLU A 146 9.98 -9.37 3.34
C GLU A 146 10.09 -9.49 1.83
N ILE A 147 11.23 -9.08 1.29
CA ILE A 147 11.59 -9.32 -0.09
C ILE A 147 12.73 -10.32 -0.16
N HIS A 148 12.56 -11.34 -0.97
CA HIS A 148 13.63 -12.28 -1.29
C HIS A 148 14.01 -12.13 -2.76
N LEU A 149 15.30 -11.87 -2.97
CA LEU A 149 15.91 -11.77 -4.28
C LEU A 149 16.56 -13.11 -4.62
N TYR A 150 16.04 -13.77 -5.64
CA TYR A 150 16.50 -15.10 -6.06
C TYR A 150 17.33 -15.03 -7.34
N SER A 151 18.43 -15.79 -7.40
CA SER A 151 19.29 -15.81 -8.60
C SER A 151 18.62 -16.48 -9.80
N HIS A 152 17.64 -17.36 -9.58
CA HIS A 152 16.87 -18.02 -10.64
C HIS A 152 15.54 -18.62 -10.12
N ASP A 153 14.62 -18.93 -11.04
CA ASP A 153 13.24 -19.36 -10.76
C ASP A 153 13.15 -20.61 -9.87
N ALA A 154 14.08 -21.56 -10.00
CA ALA A 154 14.06 -22.77 -9.16
C ALA A 154 14.23 -22.45 -7.67
N LEU A 155 15.08 -21.48 -7.31
CA LEU A 155 15.26 -21.00 -5.94
C LEU A 155 14.05 -20.20 -5.46
N LEU A 156 13.41 -19.42 -6.33
CA LEU A 156 12.17 -18.72 -5.99
C LEU A 156 11.07 -19.73 -5.62
N MET A 157 10.86 -20.77 -6.45
CA MET A 157 9.87 -21.81 -6.16
C MET A 157 10.19 -22.57 -4.88
N GLU A 158 11.48 -22.82 -4.60
CA GLU A 158 11.94 -23.48 -3.36
C GLU A 158 11.63 -22.60 -2.15
N GLY A 159 11.99 -21.31 -2.19
CA GLY A 159 11.74 -20.35 -1.11
C GLY A 159 10.26 -20.15 -0.82
N PHE A 160 9.43 -20.08 -1.85
CA PHE A 160 7.96 -19.99 -1.66
C PHE A 160 7.39 -21.28 -1.07
N ALA A 161 7.89 -22.45 -1.47
CA ALA A 161 7.46 -23.71 -0.90
C ALA A 161 7.90 -23.86 0.57
N ASP A 162 9.11 -23.42 0.93
CA ASP A 162 9.59 -23.42 2.32
C ASP A 162 8.73 -22.49 3.18
N PHE A 163 8.50 -21.26 2.72
CA PHE A 163 7.63 -20.30 3.40
C PHE A 163 6.21 -20.87 3.59
N ALA A 164 5.59 -21.35 2.52
CA ALA A 164 4.22 -21.84 2.58
C ALA A 164 4.09 -23.08 3.48
N ALA A 165 5.05 -24.02 3.44
CA ALA A 165 5.05 -25.18 4.32
C ALA A 165 5.19 -24.79 5.79
N ALA A 166 6.08 -23.84 6.11
CA ALA A 166 6.27 -23.34 7.48
C ALA A 166 5.00 -22.63 8.01
N GLU A 167 4.38 -21.78 7.20
CA GLU A 167 3.18 -21.04 7.59
C GLU A 167 1.95 -21.94 7.75
N LEU A 168 1.75 -22.92 6.86
CA LEU A 168 0.73 -23.96 6.98
C LEU A 168 0.97 -24.82 8.24
N GLY A 169 2.22 -25.23 8.47
CA GLY A 169 2.62 -25.99 9.67
C GLY A 169 2.40 -25.20 10.97
N ALA A 170 2.44 -23.88 10.92
CA ALA A 170 2.10 -22.99 12.02
C ALA A 170 0.57 -22.75 12.19
N GLY A 171 -0.27 -23.43 11.40
CA GLY A 171 -1.73 -23.34 11.47
C GLY A 171 -2.30 -22.05 10.87
N LYS A 172 -1.60 -21.42 9.92
CA LYS A 172 -2.09 -20.25 9.18
C LYS A 172 -2.70 -20.64 7.85
N ALA A 173 -3.66 -19.86 7.36
CA ALA A 173 -4.03 -19.94 5.96
C ALA A 173 -2.92 -19.27 5.12
N THR A 174 -2.54 -19.91 4.02
CA THR A 174 -1.43 -19.44 3.19
C THR A 174 -1.89 -19.20 1.76
N ILE A 175 -1.70 -17.99 1.28
CA ILE A 175 -2.00 -17.55 -0.08
C ILE A 175 -0.70 -17.59 -0.87
N VAL A 176 -0.73 -18.24 -2.04
CA VAL A 176 0.41 -18.33 -2.97
C VAL A 176 -0.01 -17.73 -4.31
N ALA A 177 0.44 -16.50 -4.59
CA ALA A 177 0.11 -15.79 -5.83
C ALA A 177 1.31 -15.83 -6.79
N ALA A 178 1.29 -16.75 -7.74
CA ALA A 178 2.40 -17.01 -8.65
C ALA A 178 1.93 -17.25 -10.09
N THR A 179 2.87 -17.17 -11.04
CA THR A 179 2.62 -17.59 -12.44
C THR A 179 2.17 -19.04 -12.48
N GLU A 180 1.49 -19.45 -13.53
CA GLU A 180 1.03 -20.84 -13.72
C GLU A 180 2.18 -21.84 -13.53
N LEU A 181 3.34 -21.55 -14.16
CA LEU A 181 4.51 -22.43 -14.10
C LEU A 181 5.07 -22.50 -12.67
N HIS A 182 5.28 -21.36 -12.02
CA HIS A 182 5.82 -21.34 -10.66
C HIS A 182 4.84 -21.94 -9.66
N ARG A 183 3.55 -21.64 -9.79
CA ARG A 183 2.50 -22.20 -8.94
C ARG A 183 2.50 -23.74 -8.99
N ALA A 184 2.54 -24.32 -10.19
CA ALA A 184 2.64 -25.78 -10.33
C ALA A 184 3.89 -26.33 -9.65
N GLY A 185 5.07 -25.73 -9.88
CA GLY A 185 6.32 -26.14 -9.26
C GLY A 185 6.37 -25.95 -7.75
N ILE A 186 5.69 -24.93 -7.19
CA ILE A 186 5.55 -24.71 -5.75
C ILE A 186 4.68 -25.81 -5.12
N LEU A 187 3.54 -26.14 -5.74
CA LEU A 187 2.63 -27.17 -5.23
C LEU A 187 3.29 -28.56 -5.24
N GLU A 188 4.09 -28.90 -6.27
CA GLU A 188 4.88 -30.14 -6.29
C GLU A 188 5.90 -30.18 -5.13
N ARG A 189 6.58 -29.06 -4.86
CA ARG A 189 7.55 -28.95 -3.76
C ARG A 189 6.90 -29.05 -2.38
N LEU A 190 5.67 -28.54 -2.24
CA LEU A 190 4.87 -28.71 -1.02
C LEU A 190 4.51 -30.18 -0.79
N LYS A 191 4.09 -30.91 -1.83
CA LYS A 191 3.87 -32.37 -1.75
C LYS A 191 5.13 -33.12 -1.33
N ALA A 192 6.30 -32.74 -1.87
CA ALA A 192 7.58 -33.33 -1.49
C ALA A 192 7.95 -33.05 0.00
N ARG A 193 7.40 -31.99 0.62
CA ARG A 193 7.52 -31.65 2.05
C ARG A 193 6.43 -32.31 2.92
N SER A 194 5.73 -33.29 2.38
CA SER A 194 4.63 -33.99 3.07
C SER A 194 3.44 -33.09 3.43
N VAL A 195 3.25 -31.99 2.73
CA VAL A 195 2.01 -31.21 2.82
C VAL A 195 0.94 -31.90 1.97
N ASP A 196 -0.20 -32.19 2.57
CA ASP A 196 -1.37 -32.66 1.82
C ASP A 196 -2.01 -31.46 1.10
N VAL A 197 -1.48 -31.19 -0.11
CA VAL A 197 -1.87 -30.01 -0.91
C VAL A 197 -3.34 -30.06 -1.30
N ASP A 198 -3.84 -31.26 -1.65
CA ASP A 198 -5.21 -31.40 -2.14
C ASP A 198 -6.21 -31.16 -0.99
N ASP A 199 -5.96 -31.71 0.21
CA ASP A 199 -6.73 -31.46 1.42
C ASP A 199 -6.65 -29.98 1.87
N ALA A 200 -5.44 -29.38 1.83
CA ALA A 200 -5.24 -28.00 2.22
C ALA A 200 -5.98 -27.01 1.29
N VAL A 201 -6.03 -27.30 -0.02
CA VAL A 201 -6.78 -26.50 -0.99
C VAL A 201 -8.27 -26.68 -0.80
N GLU A 202 -8.75 -27.93 -0.61
CA GLU A 202 -10.17 -28.22 -0.37
C GLU A 202 -10.68 -27.54 0.91
N LYS A 203 -9.88 -27.57 1.97
CA LYS A 203 -10.15 -26.86 3.23
C LYS A 203 -10.02 -25.33 3.15
N GLY A 204 -9.43 -24.80 2.07
CA GLY A 204 -9.17 -23.38 1.92
C GLY A 204 -8.07 -22.83 2.86
N THR A 205 -7.22 -23.70 3.42
CA THR A 205 -6.03 -23.29 4.19
C THR A 205 -4.84 -22.99 3.28
N LEU A 206 -4.78 -23.57 2.08
CA LEU A 206 -3.87 -23.20 1.00
C LEU A 206 -4.69 -22.62 -0.17
N ILE A 207 -4.36 -21.38 -0.54
CA ILE A 207 -5.09 -20.64 -1.58
C ILE A 207 -4.11 -20.30 -2.71
N PRO A 208 -3.98 -21.16 -3.73
CA PRO A 208 -3.15 -20.86 -4.89
C PRO A 208 -3.89 -19.93 -5.85
N LEU A 209 -3.27 -18.79 -6.18
CA LEU A 209 -3.78 -17.77 -7.08
C LEU A 209 -2.88 -17.64 -8.32
N ASP A 210 -3.49 -17.42 -9.46
CA ASP A 210 -2.76 -17.01 -10.66
C ASP A 210 -2.40 -15.53 -10.55
N ALA A 211 -1.12 -15.21 -10.71
CA ALA A 211 -0.63 -13.85 -10.51
C ALA A 211 -1.18 -12.86 -11.57
N ALA A 212 -1.29 -13.30 -12.84
CA ALA A 212 -1.79 -12.43 -13.90
C ALA A 212 -3.30 -12.20 -13.77
N GLU A 213 -4.07 -13.25 -13.46
CA GLU A 213 -5.50 -13.13 -13.17
C GLU A 213 -5.74 -12.23 -11.96
N THR A 214 -4.99 -12.45 -10.87
CA THR A 214 -5.08 -11.65 -9.64
C THR A 214 -4.80 -10.18 -9.93
N LEU A 215 -3.71 -9.88 -10.65
CA LEU A 215 -3.37 -8.52 -11.05
C LEU A 215 -4.49 -7.84 -11.83
N SER A 216 -5.13 -8.57 -12.76
CA SER A 216 -6.21 -8.02 -13.59
C SER A 216 -7.41 -7.53 -12.79
N ARG A 217 -7.68 -8.09 -11.60
CA ARG A 217 -8.83 -7.76 -10.75
C ARG A 217 -8.80 -6.35 -10.21
N PHE A 218 -7.61 -5.82 -9.95
CA PHE A 218 -7.45 -4.50 -9.35
C PHE A 218 -6.74 -3.48 -10.24
N MET A 219 -6.43 -3.82 -11.48
CA MET A 219 -5.94 -2.83 -12.45
C MET A 219 -7.10 -1.98 -13.01
N ARG A 220 -6.85 -0.67 -13.19
CA ARG A 220 -7.71 0.29 -13.89
C ARG A 220 -6.83 1.28 -14.64
N ASP A 221 -7.11 1.51 -15.92
CA ASP A 221 -6.35 2.45 -16.76
C ASP A 221 -4.83 2.24 -16.68
N ASP A 222 -4.42 0.97 -16.73
CA ASP A 222 -3.03 0.50 -16.63
C ASP A 222 -2.34 0.79 -15.28
N MET A 223 -3.08 1.09 -14.22
CA MET A 223 -2.56 1.32 -12.87
C MET A 223 -3.27 0.45 -11.83
N PRO A 224 -2.59 0.01 -10.75
CA PRO A 224 -3.25 -0.54 -9.58
C PRO A 224 -4.22 0.49 -8.98
N ASP A 225 -5.50 0.12 -8.91
CA ASP A 225 -6.57 0.95 -8.36
C ASP A 225 -6.78 0.60 -6.88
N PRO A 226 -6.64 1.54 -5.94
CA PRO A 226 -6.76 1.27 -4.50
C PRO A 226 -8.10 0.69 -4.09
N ASP A 227 -9.22 1.22 -4.65
CA ASP A 227 -10.56 0.74 -4.31
C ASP A 227 -10.69 -0.75 -4.62
N ARG A 228 -10.30 -1.15 -5.84
CA ARG A 228 -10.37 -2.54 -6.28
C ARG A 228 -9.38 -3.43 -5.55
N PHE A 229 -8.18 -2.90 -5.26
CA PHE A 229 -7.14 -3.65 -4.54
C PHE A 229 -7.62 -4.00 -3.13
N PHE A 230 -8.09 -3.02 -2.36
CA PHE A 230 -8.56 -3.27 -1.00
C PHE A 230 -9.86 -4.08 -0.98
N GLU A 231 -10.80 -3.87 -1.91
CA GLU A 231 -11.99 -4.72 -2.04
C GLU A 231 -11.63 -6.18 -2.28
N PHE A 232 -10.65 -6.43 -3.16
CA PHE A 232 -10.13 -7.78 -3.41
C PHE A 232 -9.45 -8.37 -2.18
N MET A 233 -8.58 -7.60 -1.50
CA MET A 233 -7.87 -8.03 -0.30
C MET A 233 -8.83 -8.31 0.85
N ASP A 234 -9.82 -7.45 1.10
CA ASP A 234 -10.86 -7.65 2.11
C ASP A 234 -11.58 -8.99 1.92
N ALA A 235 -12.04 -9.26 0.70
CA ALA A 235 -12.75 -10.49 0.38
C ALA A 235 -11.87 -11.73 0.54
N LEU A 236 -10.63 -11.66 0.07
CA LEU A 236 -9.66 -12.76 0.10
C LEU A 236 -9.22 -13.08 1.54
N ILE A 237 -8.84 -12.06 2.31
CA ILE A 237 -8.39 -12.24 3.69
C ILE A 237 -9.54 -12.68 4.59
N ALA A 238 -10.75 -12.12 4.43
CA ALA A 238 -11.93 -12.56 5.16
C ALA A 238 -12.27 -14.04 4.87
N ALA A 239 -12.07 -14.50 3.64
CA ALA A 239 -12.25 -15.91 3.29
C ALA A 239 -11.20 -16.80 3.99
N ALA A 240 -9.94 -16.41 3.95
CA ALA A 240 -8.83 -17.13 4.60
C ALA A 240 -8.97 -17.19 6.13
N LEU A 241 -9.39 -16.08 6.77
CA LEU A 241 -9.60 -16.01 8.21
C LEU A 241 -10.78 -16.86 8.75
N ARG A 242 -11.68 -17.30 7.87
CA ARG A 242 -12.69 -18.31 8.25
C ARG A 242 -12.08 -19.70 8.44
N MET A 243 -10.94 -19.97 7.80
CA MET A 243 -10.29 -21.29 7.80
C MET A 243 -9.15 -21.37 8.84
N ALA A 244 -8.50 -20.23 9.14
CA ALA A 244 -7.38 -20.19 10.08
C ALA A 244 -7.32 -18.83 10.81
N PRO A 245 -6.76 -18.78 12.04
CA PRO A 245 -6.74 -17.53 12.84
C PRO A 245 -5.80 -16.46 12.31
N ARG A 246 -4.90 -16.79 11.38
CA ARG A 246 -3.92 -15.89 10.77
C ARG A 246 -3.73 -16.24 9.32
N VAL A 247 -3.24 -15.26 8.55
CA VAL A 247 -2.99 -15.41 7.12
C VAL A 247 -1.54 -15.06 6.81
N ALA A 248 -0.94 -15.85 5.91
CA ALA A 248 0.34 -15.56 5.30
C ALA A 248 0.19 -15.48 3.78
N VAL A 249 1.02 -14.66 3.14
CA VAL A 249 0.98 -14.46 1.69
C VAL A 249 2.40 -14.59 1.14
N CYS A 250 2.59 -15.35 0.06
CA CYS A 250 3.78 -15.22 -0.75
C CYS A 250 3.39 -15.00 -2.21
N GLY A 251 4.17 -14.17 -2.92
CA GLY A 251 3.80 -13.85 -4.29
C GLY A 251 4.85 -13.12 -5.10
N GLU A 252 4.61 -13.12 -6.41
CA GLU A 252 5.43 -12.49 -7.44
C GLU A 252 4.61 -11.57 -8.37
N ILE A 253 3.54 -10.94 -7.86
CA ILE A 253 2.64 -10.14 -8.71
C ILE A 253 3.35 -8.85 -9.18
N ALA A 254 3.99 -8.10 -8.29
CA ALA A 254 4.72 -6.88 -8.65
C ALA A 254 5.94 -7.15 -9.55
N PRO A 255 6.72 -8.23 -9.35
CA PRO A 255 7.77 -8.63 -10.30
C PRO A 255 7.30 -8.79 -11.74
N GLN A 256 6.08 -9.26 -11.99
CA GLN A 256 5.54 -9.38 -13.35
C GLN A 256 5.32 -8.03 -14.02
N LEU A 257 4.92 -7.01 -13.28
CA LEU A 257 4.81 -5.65 -13.78
C LEU A 257 6.19 -5.11 -14.20
N LEU A 258 7.23 -5.39 -13.41
CA LEU A 258 8.60 -5.03 -13.77
C LEU A 258 9.07 -5.75 -15.04
N ALA A 259 8.84 -7.05 -15.13
CA ALA A 259 9.19 -7.85 -16.31
C ALA A 259 8.43 -7.37 -17.58
N ALA A 260 7.21 -6.83 -17.40
CA ALA A 260 6.42 -6.22 -18.47
C ALA A 260 6.85 -4.77 -18.81
N GLY A 261 7.92 -4.24 -18.23
CA GLY A 261 8.39 -2.88 -18.44
C GLY A 261 7.51 -1.81 -17.80
N LYS A 262 6.79 -2.15 -16.71
CA LYS A 262 5.86 -1.28 -15.97
C LYS A 262 6.35 -0.99 -14.55
N PRO A 263 7.50 -0.31 -14.39
CA PRO A 263 8.12 -0.13 -13.09
C PRO A 263 7.32 0.77 -12.13
N ILE A 264 6.63 1.79 -12.65
CA ILE A 264 5.79 2.70 -11.83
C ILE A 264 4.61 1.92 -11.26
N GLN A 265 4.00 1.04 -12.05
CA GLN A 265 2.90 0.20 -11.63
C GLN A 265 3.34 -0.82 -10.57
N ALA A 266 4.53 -1.40 -10.72
CA ALA A 266 5.10 -2.32 -9.74
C ALA A 266 5.33 -1.62 -8.40
N LEU A 267 5.98 -0.46 -8.40
CA LEU A 267 6.19 0.33 -7.18
C LEU A 267 4.86 0.71 -6.52
N ARG A 268 3.87 1.10 -7.33
CA ARG A 268 2.53 1.42 -6.85
C ARG A 268 1.86 0.25 -6.14
N LEU A 269 2.01 -0.94 -6.69
CA LEU A 269 1.46 -2.15 -6.09
C LEU A 269 2.16 -2.49 -4.77
N GLU A 270 3.49 -2.34 -4.68
CA GLU A 270 4.23 -2.55 -3.43
C GLU A 270 3.81 -1.56 -2.34
N GLU A 271 3.61 -0.29 -2.68
CA GLU A 271 3.09 0.72 -1.75
C GLU A 271 1.71 0.33 -1.18
N LEU A 272 0.80 -0.20 -2.00
CA LEU A 272 -0.51 -0.70 -1.56
C LEU A 272 -0.39 -1.98 -0.73
N SER A 273 0.49 -2.89 -1.14
CA SER A 273 0.75 -4.16 -0.45
C SER A 273 1.32 -3.91 0.94
N ASP A 274 2.24 -2.96 1.09
CA ASP A 274 2.80 -2.58 2.38
C ASP A 274 1.71 -2.10 3.35
N ILE A 275 0.79 -1.26 2.88
CA ILE A 275 -0.37 -0.82 3.68
C ILE A 275 -1.25 -2.01 4.10
N ALA A 276 -1.52 -2.94 3.16
CA ALA A 276 -2.34 -4.12 3.42
C ALA A 276 -1.68 -5.07 4.42
N VAL A 277 -0.35 -5.27 4.33
CA VAL A 277 0.42 -6.13 5.26
C VAL A 277 0.20 -5.68 6.70
N TYR A 278 0.35 -4.39 6.98
CA TYR A 278 0.16 -3.86 8.34
C TYR A 278 -1.31 -3.86 8.75
N GLY A 279 -2.21 -3.52 7.86
CA GLY A 279 -3.64 -3.45 8.15
C GLY A 279 -4.27 -4.80 8.45
N PHE A 280 -4.01 -5.79 7.62
CA PHE A 280 -4.52 -7.15 7.78
C PHE A 280 -3.63 -8.04 8.65
N ARG A 281 -2.47 -7.55 9.10
CA ARG A 281 -1.50 -8.28 9.93
C ARG A 281 -1.01 -9.56 9.25
N LEU A 282 -0.49 -9.39 8.06
CA LEU A 282 -0.01 -10.50 7.23
C LEU A 282 1.48 -10.76 7.46
N ASN A 283 1.88 -12.03 7.38
CA ASN A 283 3.25 -12.36 7.06
C ASN A 283 3.35 -12.43 5.53
N THR A 284 4.17 -11.60 4.94
CA THR A 284 4.24 -11.51 3.48
C THR A 284 5.67 -11.69 2.98
N LEU A 285 5.82 -12.53 1.97
CA LEU A 285 7.07 -12.77 1.26
C LEU A 285 6.89 -12.41 -0.22
N CYS A 286 7.56 -11.35 -0.66
CA CYS A 286 7.64 -10.96 -2.06
C CYS A 286 8.88 -11.56 -2.71
N GLY A 287 8.72 -12.32 -3.79
CA GLY A 287 9.81 -13.01 -4.48
C GLY A 287 10.18 -12.36 -5.80
N TYR A 288 11.45 -12.01 -5.97
CA TYR A 288 11.99 -11.39 -7.17
C TYR A 288 13.12 -12.22 -7.76
N ALA A 289 13.00 -12.66 -9.01
CA ALA A 289 14.08 -13.32 -9.73
C ALA A 289 15.01 -12.29 -10.36
N LEU A 290 16.29 -12.29 -9.94
CA LEU A 290 17.29 -11.29 -10.35
C LEU A 290 17.70 -11.39 -11.82
N ASN A 291 17.52 -12.55 -12.47
CA ASN A 291 17.76 -12.72 -13.90
C ASN A 291 16.94 -11.76 -14.79
N ASN A 292 15.92 -11.14 -14.23
CA ASN A 292 15.06 -10.19 -14.92
C ASN A 292 15.46 -8.70 -14.70
N PHE A 293 16.57 -8.44 -13.98
CA PHE A 293 16.95 -7.07 -13.61
C PHE A 293 18.42 -6.79 -13.89
N GLU A 294 18.71 -5.60 -14.41
CA GLU A 294 20.07 -5.06 -14.40
C GLU A 294 20.48 -4.70 -12.97
N ALA A 295 21.72 -4.99 -12.60
CA ALA A 295 22.23 -4.89 -11.22
C ALA A 295 22.15 -3.47 -10.60
N ASP A 296 21.86 -2.44 -11.37
CA ASP A 296 21.86 -1.02 -10.97
C ASP A 296 20.47 -0.35 -11.09
N ASN A 297 19.42 -1.14 -11.01
CA ASN A 297 18.04 -0.67 -11.17
C ASN A 297 17.59 0.17 -9.96
N GLU A 298 17.46 1.50 -10.16
CA GLU A 298 17.00 2.46 -9.13
C GLU A 298 15.62 2.11 -8.57
N ILE A 299 14.78 1.47 -9.39
CA ILE A 299 13.43 1.06 -9.01
C ILE A 299 13.48 -0.15 -8.06
N LEU A 300 14.34 -1.13 -8.32
CA LEU A 300 14.52 -2.26 -7.41
C LEU A 300 15.03 -1.77 -6.04
N ARG A 301 15.93 -0.78 -6.01
CA ARG A 301 16.34 -0.14 -4.75
C ARG A 301 15.16 0.55 -4.04
N SER A 302 14.30 1.22 -4.79
CA SER A 302 13.11 1.85 -4.22
C SER A 302 12.13 0.81 -3.65
N ILE A 303 11.92 -0.30 -4.36
CA ILE A 303 11.11 -1.42 -3.89
C ILE A 303 11.72 -2.03 -2.61
N CYS A 304 13.02 -2.32 -2.59
CA CYS A 304 13.70 -2.84 -1.40
C CYS A 304 13.57 -1.92 -0.19
N ALA A 305 13.52 -0.60 -0.40
CA ALA A 305 13.38 0.38 0.68
C ALA A 305 11.97 0.38 1.32
N GLU A 306 10.95 -0.16 0.66
CA GLU A 306 9.60 -0.30 1.20
C GLU A 306 9.42 -1.57 2.06
N HIS A 307 10.39 -2.49 2.07
CA HIS A 307 10.27 -3.77 2.77
C HIS A 307 11.00 -3.77 4.12
N SER A 308 10.49 -4.54 5.07
CA SER A 308 11.05 -4.68 6.42
C SER A 308 12.38 -5.44 6.45
N ALA A 309 12.59 -6.34 5.50
CA ALA A 309 13.85 -7.08 5.32
C ALA A 309 14.08 -7.42 3.86
N VAL A 310 15.36 -7.48 3.46
CA VAL A 310 15.81 -7.86 2.11
C VAL A 310 16.78 -9.02 2.23
N HIS A 311 16.45 -10.13 1.59
CA HIS A 311 17.28 -11.35 1.57
C HIS A 311 17.71 -11.66 0.14
N THR A 312 18.96 -12.12 -0.04
CA THR A 312 19.50 -12.58 -1.33
C THR A 312 19.85 -14.06 -1.25
N GLN A 313 19.37 -14.83 -2.22
CA GLN A 313 19.62 -16.28 -2.32
C GLN A 313 20.10 -16.72 -3.71
#